data_699a8065522e730cdfe028cae49a47c9
#
_entry.id   699a8065522e730cdfe028cae49a47c9
#
_cell.length_a   1.000
_cell.length_b   1.000
_cell.length_c   1.000
_cell.angle_alpha   90.00
_cell.angle_beta   90.00
_cell.angle_gamma   90.00
#
_symmetry.space_group_name_H-M   'P 1'
#
loop_
_entity.id
_entity.type
_entity.pdbx_description
1 polymer ?
#
loop_
_entity_poly.entity_id
_entity_poly.type
_entity_poly.pdbx_seq_one_letter_code
_entity_poly.pdbx_strand_id
1 'polypeptide(L)'
;MTGIDYAFIAVIVISTLFSLLRGFVKEAISLGTWIVAMWVSTTFASNLSNFMPESIENPAFRMGLAFVALFVATLILGVMVNILLNQVVSKTGLSGVDRALGMVFGLARGVLIVTVVVILVSLTSAQEQDFWKDSQLVERFQALASWLQVYLPDNISSSLPG
;
A
#
# COMPACT_ATOMS: atom_id res chain seq x y z
N MET A 1 -4.34 27.19 -4.93
CA MET A 1 -4.79 25.80 -4.64
C MET A 1 -5.70 25.35 -5.75
N THR A 2 -5.33 24.30 -6.42
CA THR A 2 -6.10 23.71 -7.55
C THR A 2 -7.02 22.58 -7.03
N GLY A 3 -7.89 22.08 -7.90
CA GLY A 3 -8.76 20.92 -7.55
C GLY A 3 -7.95 19.69 -7.11
N ILE A 4 -6.72 19.53 -7.60
CA ILE A 4 -5.81 18.44 -7.20
C ILE A 4 -5.33 18.59 -5.76
N ASP A 5 -5.04 19.81 -5.31
CA ASP A 5 -4.65 20.07 -3.92
C ASP A 5 -5.75 19.57 -2.96
N TYR A 6 -7.01 19.87 -3.28
CA TYR A 6 -8.16 19.39 -2.50
C TYR A 6 -8.30 17.87 -2.55
N ALA A 7 -8.07 17.25 -3.70
CA ALA A 7 -8.09 15.79 -3.82
C ALA A 7 -6.99 15.14 -2.96
N PHE A 8 -5.79 15.68 -2.97
CA PHE A 8 -4.69 15.17 -2.13
C PHE A 8 -4.96 15.34 -0.64
N ILE A 9 -5.45 16.50 -0.23
CA ILE A 9 -5.88 16.74 1.15
C ILE A 9 -6.98 15.75 1.54
N ALA A 10 -7.98 15.53 0.67
CA ALA A 10 -9.06 14.58 0.93
C ALA A 10 -8.52 13.15 1.12
N VAL A 11 -7.58 12.70 0.28
CA VAL A 11 -6.95 11.38 0.44
C VAL A 11 -6.24 11.26 1.78
N ILE A 12 -5.45 12.25 2.17
CA ILE A 12 -4.73 12.26 3.45
C ILE A 12 -5.71 12.26 4.63
N VAL A 13 -6.73 13.12 4.60
CA VAL A 13 -7.73 13.22 5.66
C VAL A 13 -8.52 11.92 5.77
N ILE A 14 -9.01 11.37 4.67
CA ILE A 14 -9.74 10.09 4.65
C ILE A 14 -8.87 8.97 5.19
N SER A 15 -7.62 8.85 4.75
CA SER A 15 -6.69 7.84 5.24
C SER A 15 -6.47 7.97 6.76
N THR A 16 -6.30 9.19 7.25
CA THR A 16 -6.10 9.48 8.68
C THR A 16 -7.34 9.13 9.51
N LEU A 17 -8.53 9.51 9.05
CA LEU A 17 -9.80 9.21 9.72
C LEU A 17 -10.07 7.71 9.77
N PHE A 18 -9.84 6.98 8.68
CA PHE A 18 -9.98 5.52 8.68
C PHE A 18 -9.04 4.84 9.67
N SER A 19 -7.78 5.27 9.74
CA SER A 19 -6.82 4.71 10.68
C SER A 19 -7.13 5.08 12.13
N LEU A 20 -7.64 6.29 12.39
CA LEU A 20 -8.14 6.71 13.71
C LEU A 20 -9.31 5.82 14.19
N LEU A 21 -10.22 5.46 13.28
CA LEU A 21 -11.37 4.61 13.61
C LEU A 21 -10.98 3.14 13.78
N ARG A 22 -9.99 2.67 13.00
CA ARG A 22 -9.53 1.28 13.04
C ARG A 22 -8.52 1.01 14.14
N GLY A 23 -7.66 1.96 14.46
CA GLY A 23 -6.52 1.84 15.36
C GLY A 23 -5.25 1.32 14.66
N PHE A 24 -4.10 1.63 15.28
CA PHE A 24 -2.77 1.30 14.76
C PHE A 24 -2.54 -0.20 14.60
N VAL A 25 -2.93 -0.99 15.62
CA VAL A 25 -2.70 -2.45 15.62
C VAL A 25 -3.37 -3.12 14.43
N LYS A 26 -4.63 -2.74 14.14
CA LYS A 26 -5.33 -3.28 12.95
C LYS A 26 -4.66 -2.93 11.63
N GLU A 27 -4.21 -1.69 11.50
CA GLU A 27 -3.54 -1.21 10.29
C GLU A 27 -2.18 -1.87 10.10
N ALA A 28 -1.38 -1.96 11.19
CA ALA A 28 -0.06 -2.59 11.15
C ALA A 28 -0.16 -4.08 10.80
N ILE A 29 -1.10 -4.82 11.41
CA ILE A 29 -1.33 -6.24 11.11
C ILE A 29 -1.82 -6.40 9.67
N SER A 30 -2.72 -5.54 9.22
CA SER A 30 -3.21 -5.59 7.84
C SER A 30 -2.06 -5.41 6.85
N LEU A 31 -1.23 -4.38 7.03
CA LEU A 31 -0.08 -4.14 6.17
C LEU A 31 0.93 -5.30 6.23
N GLY A 32 1.25 -5.77 7.44
CA GLY A 32 2.11 -6.93 7.62
C GLY A 32 1.57 -8.19 6.93
N THR A 33 0.26 -8.40 6.99
CA THR A 33 -0.40 -9.53 6.29
C THR A 33 -0.22 -9.43 4.78
N TRP A 34 -0.34 -8.24 4.19
CA TRP A 34 -0.12 -8.05 2.75
C TRP A 34 1.33 -8.37 2.35
N ILE A 35 2.29 -7.90 3.15
CA ILE A 35 3.72 -8.17 2.91
C ILE A 35 4.00 -9.69 3.01
N VAL A 36 3.48 -10.33 4.06
CA VAL A 36 3.63 -11.78 4.25
C VAL A 36 2.93 -12.56 3.14
N ALA A 37 1.72 -12.15 2.72
CA ALA A 37 1.00 -12.79 1.64
C ALA A 37 1.77 -12.71 0.31
N MET A 38 2.35 -11.56 0.00
CA MET A 38 3.19 -11.38 -1.18
C MET A 38 4.44 -12.28 -1.10
N TRP A 39 5.12 -12.28 0.04
CA TRP A 39 6.32 -13.09 0.25
C TRP A 39 6.03 -14.60 0.16
N VAL A 40 4.99 -15.09 0.83
CA VAL A 40 4.57 -16.48 0.77
C VAL A 40 4.21 -16.89 -0.65
N SER A 41 3.42 -16.07 -1.34
CA SER A 41 2.98 -16.38 -2.70
C SER A 41 4.14 -16.43 -3.67
N THR A 42 5.07 -15.46 -3.62
CA THR A 42 6.24 -15.47 -4.52
C THR A 42 7.19 -16.63 -4.22
N THR A 43 7.35 -17.01 -2.95
CA THR A 43 8.29 -18.05 -2.54
C THR A 43 7.75 -19.46 -2.83
N PHE A 44 6.46 -19.68 -2.59
CA PHE A 44 5.86 -21.03 -2.60
C PHE A 44 4.97 -21.33 -3.81
N ALA A 45 4.69 -20.34 -4.69
CA ALA A 45 3.82 -20.56 -5.85
C ALA A 45 4.34 -21.67 -6.77
N SER A 46 5.65 -21.74 -7.00
CA SER A 46 6.24 -22.79 -7.84
C SER A 46 6.09 -24.18 -7.21
N ASN A 47 6.26 -24.29 -5.89
CA ASN A 47 6.06 -25.54 -5.17
C ASN A 47 4.61 -26.02 -5.28
N LEU A 48 3.66 -25.13 -4.99
CA LEU A 48 2.24 -25.45 -5.07
C LEU A 48 1.81 -25.77 -6.50
N SER A 49 2.33 -25.09 -7.51
CA SER A 49 2.00 -25.36 -8.91
C SER A 49 2.36 -26.78 -9.35
N ASN A 50 3.42 -27.36 -8.76
CA ASN A 50 3.83 -28.74 -9.05
C ASN A 50 2.86 -29.80 -8.50
N PHE A 51 2.07 -29.45 -7.48
CA PHE A 51 1.02 -30.32 -6.93
C PHE A 51 -0.33 -30.17 -7.63
N MET A 52 -0.45 -29.22 -8.54
CA MET A 52 -1.69 -29.01 -9.29
C MET A 52 -1.86 -30.06 -10.41
N PRO A 53 -3.11 -30.44 -10.72
CA PRO A 53 -3.39 -31.42 -11.77
C PRO A 53 -2.82 -31.01 -13.13
N GLU A 54 -2.29 -31.99 -13.88
CA GLU A 54 -1.73 -31.80 -15.23
C GLU A 54 -2.79 -31.37 -16.28
N SER A 55 -4.07 -31.47 -15.93
CA SER A 55 -5.18 -30.99 -16.78
C SER A 55 -5.09 -29.46 -17.07
N ILE A 56 -4.29 -28.71 -16.32
CA ILE A 56 -3.99 -27.32 -16.64
C ILE A 56 -2.73 -27.31 -17.52
N GLU A 57 -2.90 -27.33 -18.83
CA GLU A 57 -1.83 -27.45 -19.82
C GLU A 57 -0.83 -26.27 -19.80
N ASN A 58 -1.30 -25.07 -19.45
CA ASN A 58 -0.44 -23.87 -19.46
C ASN A 58 0.31 -23.70 -18.13
N PRO A 59 1.64 -23.87 -18.10
CA PRO A 59 2.44 -23.75 -16.88
C PRO A 59 2.36 -22.36 -16.22
N ALA A 60 2.27 -21.28 -17.02
CA ALA A 60 2.15 -19.92 -16.51
C ALA A 60 0.80 -19.69 -15.81
N PHE A 61 -0.27 -20.26 -16.34
CA PHE A 61 -1.60 -20.20 -15.73
C PHE A 61 -1.65 -21.01 -14.43
N ARG A 62 -1.02 -22.18 -14.37
CA ARG A 62 -0.88 -23.01 -13.17
C ARG A 62 -0.13 -22.26 -12.06
N MET A 63 0.97 -21.62 -12.42
CA MET A 63 1.76 -20.81 -11.49
C MET A 63 0.98 -19.59 -10.98
N GLY A 64 0.27 -18.88 -11.86
CA GLY A 64 -0.60 -17.76 -11.50
C GLY A 64 -1.71 -18.18 -10.54
N LEU A 65 -2.35 -19.33 -10.78
CA LEU A 65 -3.40 -19.86 -9.91
C LEU A 65 -2.85 -20.25 -8.53
N ALA A 66 -1.67 -20.87 -8.48
CA ALA A 66 -0.99 -21.22 -7.24
C ALA A 66 -0.64 -19.95 -6.44
N PHE A 67 -0.14 -18.91 -7.11
CA PHE A 67 0.14 -17.61 -6.50
C PHE A 67 -1.12 -17.01 -5.87
N VAL A 68 -2.21 -16.91 -6.63
CA VAL A 68 -3.47 -16.34 -6.13
C VAL A 68 -4.04 -17.18 -4.98
N ALA A 69 -3.98 -18.51 -5.05
CA ALA A 69 -4.44 -19.37 -3.98
C ALA A 69 -3.69 -19.15 -2.66
N LEU A 70 -2.35 -19.09 -2.72
CA LEU A 70 -1.51 -18.82 -1.54
C LEU A 70 -1.73 -17.41 -1.00
N PHE A 71 -1.87 -16.44 -1.89
CA PHE A 71 -2.11 -15.06 -1.52
C PHE A 71 -3.42 -14.90 -0.75
N VAL A 72 -4.52 -15.42 -1.30
CA VAL A 72 -5.84 -15.38 -0.68
C VAL A 72 -5.85 -16.17 0.64
N ALA A 73 -5.26 -17.38 0.66
CA ALA A 73 -5.17 -18.17 1.89
C ALA A 73 -4.42 -17.42 3.01
N THR A 74 -3.30 -16.79 2.68
CA THR A 74 -2.52 -15.99 3.65
C THR A 74 -3.29 -14.76 4.12
N LEU A 75 -4.03 -14.08 3.23
CA LEU A 75 -4.89 -12.95 3.62
C LEU A 75 -6.00 -13.39 4.58
N ILE A 76 -6.63 -14.54 4.35
CA ILE A 76 -7.66 -15.09 5.25
C ILE A 76 -7.08 -15.37 6.64
N LEU A 77 -5.90 -16.01 6.71
CA LEU A 77 -5.21 -16.24 7.97
C LEU A 77 -4.87 -14.91 8.69
N GLY A 78 -4.40 -13.91 7.95
CA GLY A 78 -4.11 -12.58 8.47
C GLY A 78 -5.35 -11.88 9.04
N VAL A 79 -6.51 -12.01 8.38
CA VAL A 79 -7.78 -11.50 8.93
C VAL A 79 -8.13 -12.18 10.25
N MET A 80 -7.97 -13.50 10.36
CA MET A 80 -8.23 -14.22 11.62
C MET A 80 -7.30 -13.74 12.74
N VAL A 81 -6.00 -13.58 12.46
CA VAL A 81 -5.03 -13.03 13.42
C VAL A 81 -5.43 -11.61 13.84
N ASN A 82 -5.82 -10.77 12.89
CA ASN A 82 -6.24 -9.40 13.14
C ASN A 82 -7.47 -9.34 14.08
N ILE A 83 -8.46 -10.21 13.88
CA ILE A 83 -9.64 -10.30 14.75
C ILE A 83 -9.23 -10.67 16.19
N LEU A 84 -8.38 -11.68 16.36
CA LEU A 84 -7.93 -12.14 17.66
C LEU A 84 -7.15 -11.06 18.43
N LEU A 85 -6.17 -10.43 17.77
CA LEU A 85 -5.34 -9.38 18.38
C LEU A 85 -6.17 -8.13 18.72
N ASN A 86 -7.15 -7.80 17.91
CA ASN A 86 -8.03 -6.67 18.20
C ASN A 86 -8.90 -6.88 19.45
N GLN A 87 -9.30 -8.12 19.73
CA GLN A 87 -10.01 -8.45 20.98
C GLN A 87 -9.11 -8.24 22.21
N VAL A 88 -7.82 -8.51 22.08
CA VAL A 88 -6.85 -8.27 23.16
C VAL A 88 -6.69 -6.77 23.41
N VAL A 89 -6.44 -5.97 22.35
CA VAL A 89 -6.26 -4.52 22.47
C VAL A 89 -7.48 -3.83 23.07
N SER A 90 -8.69 -4.23 22.66
CA SER A 90 -9.93 -3.63 23.17
C SER A 90 -10.15 -3.92 24.67
N LYS A 91 -9.65 -5.04 25.19
CA LYS A 91 -9.78 -5.43 26.61
C LYS A 91 -8.71 -4.82 27.51
N THR A 92 -7.57 -4.38 26.96
CA THR A 92 -6.44 -3.85 27.74
C THR A 92 -6.55 -2.36 28.06
N GLY A 93 -7.59 -1.67 27.60
CA GLY A 93 -7.77 -0.22 27.82
C GLY A 93 -6.83 0.66 26.99
N LEU A 94 -5.98 0.09 26.16
CA LEU A 94 -5.01 0.79 25.30
C LEU A 94 -5.65 1.40 24.04
N SER A 95 -6.98 1.36 23.90
CA SER A 95 -7.69 1.81 22.71
C SER A 95 -7.46 3.28 22.36
N GLY A 96 -7.24 4.16 23.35
CA GLY A 96 -6.94 5.57 23.13
C GLY A 96 -5.58 5.78 22.50
N VAL A 97 -4.55 5.14 23.01
CA VAL A 97 -3.18 5.19 22.49
C VAL A 97 -3.12 4.55 21.10
N ASP A 98 -3.79 3.42 20.93
CA ASP A 98 -3.87 2.70 19.64
C ASP A 98 -4.50 3.58 18.55
N ARG A 99 -5.54 4.34 18.87
CA ARG A 99 -6.17 5.29 17.95
C ARG A 99 -5.27 6.48 17.62
N ALA A 100 -4.56 7.03 18.62
CA ALA A 100 -3.63 8.12 18.40
C ALA A 100 -2.47 7.70 17.49
N LEU A 101 -1.89 6.53 17.73
CA LEU A 101 -0.87 5.94 16.86
C LEU A 101 -1.45 5.62 15.48
N GLY A 102 -2.69 5.15 15.40
CA GLY A 102 -3.42 4.93 14.16
C GLY A 102 -3.53 6.20 13.31
N MET A 103 -3.83 7.35 13.95
CA MET A 103 -3.90 8.64 13.27
C MET A 103 -2.56 9.03 12.64
N VAL A 104 -1.45 8.90 13.38
CA VAL A 104 -0.09 9.17 12.85
C VAL A 104 0.23 8.24 11.69
N PHE A 105 -0.08 6.96 11.82
CA PHE A 105 0.13 5.97 10.78
C PHE A 105 -0.73 6.26 9.53
N GLY A 106 -2.00 6.61 9.72
CA GLY A 106 -2.91 6.97 8.65
C GLY A 106 -2.47 8.22 7.88
N LEU A 107 -1.90 9.20 8.58
CA LEU A 107 -1.32 10.40 7.98
C LEU A 107 -0.10 10.03 7.12
N ALA A 108 0.83 9.25 7.68
CA ALA A 108 2.02 8.79 6.95
C ALA A 108 1.64 7.99 5.70
N ARG A 109 0.66 7.09 5.81
CA ARG A 109 0.11 6.32 4.69
C ARG A 109 -0.55 7.23 3.64
N GLY A 110 -1.33 8.23 4.06
CA GLY A 110 -1.96 9.19 3.15
C GLY A 110 -0.92 9.99 2.35
N VAL A 111 0.13 10.47 3.02
CA VAL A 111 1.27 11.14 2.39
C VAL A 111 1.96 10.21 1.39
N LEU A 112 2.21 8.95 1.76
CA LEU A 112 2.84 7.96 0.89
C LEU A 112 1.99 7.69 -0.36
N ILE A 113 0.68 7.50 -0.20
CA ILE A 113 -0.24 7.30 -1.33
C ILE A 113 -0.18 8.48 -2.30
N VAL A 114 -0.25 9.72 -1.79
CA VAL A 114 -0.17 10.93 -2.63
C VAL A 114 1.18 11.00 -3.34
N THR A 115 2.28 10.70 -2.64
CA THR A 115 3.62 10.68 -3.24
C THR A 115 3.71 9.67 -4.38
N VAL A 116 3.19 8.45 -4.20
CA VAL A 116 3.14 7.43 -5.25
C VAL A 116 2.30 7.90 -6.44
N VAL A 117 1.15 8.53 -6.19
CA VAL A 117 0.31 9.10 -7.26
C VAL A 117 1.07 10.18 -8.04
N VAL A 118 1.78 11.07 -7.33
CA VAL A 118 2.60 12.11 -7.97
C VAL A 118 3.69 11.49 -8.85
N ILE A 119 4.40 10.46 -8.36
CA ILE A 119 5.40 9.74 -9.15
C ILE A 119 4.77 9.11 -10.40
N LEU A 120 3.64 8.43 -10.26
CA LEU A 120 2.96 7.78 -11.40
C LEU A 120 2.49 8.78 -12.44
N VAL A 121 1.95 9.92 -12.01
CA VAL A 121 1.51 10.99 -12.94
C VAL A 121 2.71 11.65 -13.61
N SER A 122 3.85 11.80 -12.91
CA SER A 122 5.08 12.33 -13.50
C SER A 122 5.65 11.46 -14.63
N LEU A 123 5.27 10.19 -14.71
CA LEU A 123 5.62 9.29 -15.81
C LEU A 123 4.69 9.45 -17.04
N THR A 124 3.66 10.28 -16.94
CA THR A 124 2.67 10.51 -18.00
C THR A 124 2.72 11.96 -18.50
N SER A 125 2.19 12.22 -19.69
CA SER A 125 2.05 13.58 -20.23
C SER A 125 1.05 14.46 -19.43
N ALA A 126 0.34 13.91 -18.44
CA ALA A 126 -0.58 14.67 -17.61
C ALA A 126 0.13 15.72 -16.73
N GLN A 127 1.43 15.57 -16.46
CA GLN A 127 2.25 16.57 -15.77
C GLN A 127 2.35 17.91 -16.51
N GLU A 128 2.12 17.93 -17.84
CA GLU A 128 2.22 19.14 -18.67
C GLU A 128 0.97 20.02 -18.57
N GLN A 129 -0.11 19.52 -18.01
CA GLN A 129 -1.38 20.24 -17.93
C GLN A 129 -1.35 21.32 -16.84
N ASP A 130 -2.02 22.45 -17.09
CA ASP A 130 -2.00 23.63 -16.21
C ASP A 130 -2.50 23.34 -14.80
N PHE A 131 -3.51 22.49 -14.66
CA PHE A 131 -4.04 22.10 -13.33
C PHE A 131 -3.03 21.36 -12.46
N TRP A 132 -2.03 20.70 -13.07
CA TRP A 132 -0.97 20.00 -12.36
C TRP A 132 0.14 20.97 -11.97
N LYS A 133 0.56 21.85 -12.88
CA LYS A 133 1.63 22.83 -12.68
C LYS A 133 1.26 23.89 -11.63
N ASP A 134 0.00 24.28 -11.56
CA ASP A 134 -0.49 25.29 -10.61
C ASP A 134 -0.76 24.73 -9.20
N SER A 135 -0.53 23.44 -8.97
CA SER A 135 -0.74 22.81 -7.67
C SER A 135 0.45 23.03 -6.74
N GLN A 136 0.21 23.67 -5.62
CA GLN A 136 1.22 23.90 -4.57
C GLN A 136 1.66 22.62 -3.85
N LEU A 137 0.77 21.64 -3.77
CA LEU A 137 1.07 20.35 -3.13
C LEU A 137 1.89 19.47 -4.05
N VAL A 138 1.65 19.47 -5.35
CA VAL A 138 2.44 18.71 -6.33
C VAL A 138 3.92 19.05 -6.19
N GLU A 139 4.28 20.35 -6.14
CA GLU A 139 5.66 20.78 -5.99
C GLU A 139 6.33 20.20 -4.72
N ARG A 140 5.60 20.23 -3.59
CA ARG A 140 6.10 19.68 -2.32
C ARG A 140 6.24 18.15 -2.35
N PHE A 141 5.28 17.47 -2.97
CA PHE A 141 5.32 16.02 -3.11
C PHE A 141 6.36 15.56 -4.15
N GLN A 142 6.65 16.35 -5.17
CA GLN A 142 7.76 16.11 -6.10
C GLN A 142 9.12 16.17 -5.37
N ALA A 143 9.29 17.10 -4.45
CA ALA A 143 10.49 17.16 -3.61
C ALA A 143 10.63 15.91 -2.72
N LEU A 144 9.53 15.40 -2.16
CA LEU A 144 9.53 14.12 -1.44
C LEU A 144 9.78 12.92 -2.36
N ALA A 145 9.21 12.95 -3.56
CA ALA A 145 9.40 11.91 -4.57
C ALA A 145 10.87 11.83 -5.01
N SER A 146 11.52 12.96 -5.27
CA SER A 146 12.94 13.02 -5.64
C SER A 146 13.84 12.52 -4.51
N TRP A 147 13.49 12.80 -3.26
CA TRP A 147 14.21 12.23 -2.10
C TRP A 147 14.06 10.71 -2.03
N LEU A 148 12.87 10.17 -2.29
CA LEU A 148 12.63 8.73 -2.32
C LEU A 148 13.35 8.04 -3.50
N GLN A 149 13.53 8.73 -4.64
CA GLN A 149 14.25 8.20 -5.81
C GLN A 149 15.69 7.82 -5.48
N VAL A 150 16.34 8.49 -4.53
CA VAL A 150 17.71 8.15 -4.08
C VAL A 150 17.78 6.72 -3.50
N TYR A 151 16.68 6.18 -3.02
CA TYR A 151 16.58 4.82 -2.46
C TYR A 151 16.05 3.78 -3.46
N LEU A 152 15.67 4.22 -4.66
CA LEU A 152 15.20 3.30 -5.72
C LEU A 152 16.40 2.77 -6.54
N PRO A 153 16.33 1.52 -7.02
CA PRO A 153 17.34 0.98 -7.93
C PRO A 153 17.46 1.82 -9.21
N ASP A 154 18.68 1.95 -9.73
CA ASP A 154 19.02 2.79 -10.89
C ASP A 154 18.17 2.52 -12.14
N ASN A 155 17.61 1.33 -12.27
CA ASN A 155 16.76 0.92 -13.39
C ASN A 155 15.40 1.66 -13.42
N ILE A 156 14.97 2.22 -12.29
CA ILE A 156 13.69 2.94 -12.16
C ILE A 156 13.96 4.44 -12.08
N SER A 157 15.05 4.86 -11.44
CA SER A 157 15.43 6.26 -11.29
C SER A 157 15.70 6.96 -12.63
N SER A 158 16.24 6.23 -13.62
CA SER A 158 16.53 6.75 -14.96
C SER A 158 15.29 7.02 -15.83
N SER A 159 14.12 6.51 -15.44
CA SER A 159 12.86 6.67 -16.17
C SER A 159 12.01 7.83 -15.63
N LEU A 160 12.43 8.45 -14.53
CA LEU A 160 11.68 9.52 -13.88
C LEU A 160 12.28 10.89 -14.28
N PRO A 161 11.47 11.87 -14.69
CA PRO A 161 11.94 13.22 -14.94
C PRO A 161 12.45 13.84 -13.63
N GLY A 162 13.68 14.37 -13.69
CA GLY A 162 14.28 15.14 -12.59
C GLY A 162 13.68 16.52 -12.45
#